data_da95f063e25549816c3a24e287691b53
#
_entry.id   da95f063e25549816c3a24e287691b53
#
_cell.length_a   1.000
_cell.length_b   1.000
_cell.length_c   1.000
_cell.angle_alpha   90.00
_cell.angle_beta   90.00
_cell.angle_gamma   90.00
#
_symmetry.space_group_name_H-M   'P 1'
#
loop_
_entity.id
_entity.type
_entity.pdbx_description
1 polymer ?
#
loop_
_entity_poly.entity_id
_entity_poly.type
_entity_poly.pdbx_seq_one_letter_code
_entity_poly.pdbx_strand_id
1 'polypeptide(L)'
;MINQIYMTFLQVAQSGSFSKASQQLFISPVSVMKQINNLEIQLEVPLFKRTTQGVTLTAAGQSLFDSVTKINVTANAAIESARSAGQQEKEIIKVGASIMRPGVPLVEIWRKYSDALQDYKLQVVPISDDDITLKSPSAEIGTQIDCVAGPSDSLQWQENYSVLLLGMDKFRLAVPRTHRLADKERLTFADLDGETIVFPPRDQASIIEKICQDIENNHPKITIINTTRFYNTDVFNEYANSNNLLLTRDIWQNLHPLMKTIPVDWDYESPYGLIYAKEPSDKMKRFVSIISHELN
;
A
#
# COMPACT_ATOMS: atom_id res chain seq x y z
N MET A 1 -15.43 -9.17 -21.57
CA MET A 1 -14.18 -9.97 -21.49
C MET A 1 -13.27 -9.52 -22.61
N ILE A 2 -12.03 -9.22 -22.31
CA ILE A 2 -11.00 -8.99 -23.33
C ILE A 2 -10.78 -10.31 -24.09
N ASN A 3 -10.47 -10.22 -25.40
CA ASN A 3 -10.18 -11.38 -26.23
C ASN A 3 -9.08 -12.25 -25.56
N GLN A 4 -9.25 -13.57 -25.58
CA GLN A 4 -8.36 -14.55 -24.98
C GLN A 4 -6.88 -14.38 -25.40
N ILE A 5 -6.64 -13.90 -26.63
CA ILE A 5 -5.28 -13.66 -27.14
C ILE A 5 -4.51 -12.62 -26.30
N TYR A 6 -5.18 -11.56 -25.83
CA TYR A 6 -4.57 -10.56 -24.95
C TYR A 6 -4.32 -11.10 -23.53
N MET A 7 -5.19 -11.99 -23.05
CA MET A 7 -4.95 -12.66 -21.76
C MET A 7 -3.72 -13.57 -21.84
N THR A 8 -3.55 -14.27 -22.96
CA THR A 8 -2.35 -15.08 -23.22
C THR A 8 -1.10 -14.20 -23.29
N PHE A 9 -1.20 -13.03 -23.94
CA PHE A 9 -0.10 -12.06 -24.01
C PHE A 9 0.30 -11.55 -22.61
N LEU A 10 -0.65 -11.14 -21.78
CA LEU A 10 -0.38 -10.70 -20.39
C LEU A 10 0.30 -11.80 -19.57
N GLN A 11 -0.20 -13.05 -19.71
CA GLN A 11 0.35 -14.18 -18.96
C GLN A 11 1.79 -14.53 -19.37
N VAL A 12 2.11 -14.43 -20.67
CA VAL A 12 3.48 -14.62 -21.16
C VAL A 12 4.39 -13.49 -20.67
N ALA A 13 3.92 -12.25 -20.70
CA ALA A 13 4.67 -11.10 -20.22
C ALA A 13 5.01 -11.21 -18.72
N GLN A 14 4.04 -11.59 -17.90
CA GLN A 14 4.22 -11.75 -16.45
C GLN A 14 5.12 -12.94 -16.08
N SER A 15 4.98 -14.05 -16.77
CA SER A 15 5.75 -15.27 -16.45
C SER A 15 7.16 -15.29 -17.04
N GLY A 16 7.44 -14.45 -18.05
CA GLY A 16 8.70 -14.41 -18.81
C GLY A 16 8.99 -15.70 -19.59
N SER A 17 7.99 -16.58 -19.78
CA SER A 17 8.19 -17.90 -20.39
C SER A 17 6.90 -18.45 -21.00
N PHE A 18 6.97 -18.89 -22.24
CA PHE A 18 5.86 -19.58 -22.91
C PHE A 18 5.43 -20.87 -22.18
N SER A 19 6.40 -21.61 -21.65
CA SER A 19 6.13 -22.87 -20.92
C SER A 19 5.45 -22.60 -19.57
N LYS A 20 5.88 -21.59 -18.81
CA LYS A 20 5.22 -21.22 -17.56
C LYS A 20 3.81 -20.68 -17.81
N ALA A 21 3.66 -19.82 -18.82
CA ALA A 21 2.35 -19.30 -19.21
C ALA A 21 1.39 -20.42 -19.64
N SER A 22 1.88 -21.41 -20.37
CA SER A 22 1.05 -22.53 -20.82
C SER A 22 0.49 -23.37 -19.66
N GLN A 23 1.29 -23.58 -18.61
CA GLN A 23 0.85 -24.26 -17.38
C GLN A 23 -0.25 -23.49 -16.67
N GLN A 24 -0.09 -22.16 -16.54
CA GLN A 24 -1.07 -21.30 -15.87
C GLN A 24 -2.36 -21.13 -16.66
N LEU A 25 -2.29 -21.20 -18.00
CA LEU A 25 -3.44 -21.12 -18.91
C LEU A 25 -4.08 -22.48 -19.21
N PHE A 26 -3.50 -23.58 -18.73
CA PHE A 26 -3.97 -24.94 -18.99
C PHE A 26 -4.08 -25.28 -20.48
N ILE A 27 -3.13 -24.78 -21.31
CA ILE A 27 -3.04 -25.05 -22.74
C ILE A 27 -1.61 -25.50 -23.12
N SER A 28 -1.40 -26.02 -24.33
CA SER A 28 -0.06 -26.45 -24.75
C SER A 28 0.86 -25.25 -25.02
N PRO A 29 2.20 -25.38 -24.80
CA PRO A 29 3.15 -24.31 -25.15
C PRO A 29 3.09 -23.91 -26.62
N VAL A 30 2.80 -24.86 -27.51
CA VAL A 30 2.62 -24.62 -28.95
C VAL A 30 1.40 -23.72 -29.20
N SER A 31 0.31 -23.92 -28.46
CA SER A 31 -0.89 -23.09 -28.56
C SER A 31 -0.61 -21.66 -28.10
N VAL A 32 0.13 -21.48 -26.99
CA VAL A 32 0.56 -20.16 -26.50
C VAL A 32 1.40 -19.44 -27.55
N MET A 33 2.42 -20.12 -28.10
CA MET A 33 3.29 -19.56 -29.14
C MET A 33 2.49 -19.17 -30.39
N LYS A 34 1.53 -20.00 -30.83
CA LYS A 34 0.67 -19.70 -31.98
C LYS A 34 -0.18 -18.47 -31.74
N GLN A 35 -0.76 -18.31 -30.55
CA GLN A 35 -1.55 -17.13 -30.21
C GLN A 35 -0.69 -15.87 -30.21
N ILE A 36 0.50 -15.89 -29.60
CA ILE A 36 1.40 -14.74 -29.59
C ILE A 36 1.87 -14.39 -31.02
N ASN A 37 2.29 -15.37 -31.82
CA ASN A 37 2.68 -15.11 -33.20
C ASN A 37 1.53 -14.48 -34.02
N ASN A 38 0.31 -14.97 -33.84
CA ASN A 38 -0.86 -14.39 -34.50
C ASN A 38 -1.09 -12.94 -34.06
N LEU A 39 -0.91 -12.62 -32.77
CA LEU A 39 -1.04 -11.26 -32.27
C LEU A 39 0.04 -10.32 -32.84
N GLU A 40 1.28 -10.78 -32.90
CA GLU A 40 2.40 -10.04 -33.51
C GLU A 40 2.17 -9.79 -35.00
N ILE A 41 1.62 -10.77 -35.73
CA ILE A 41 1.24 -10.64 -37.14
C ILE A 41 0.11 -9.62 -37.32
N GLN A 42 -0.96 -9.69 -36.47
CA GLN A 42 -2.08 -8.75 -36.55
C GLN A 42 -1.68 -7.31 -36.26
N LEU A 43 -0.70 -7.12 -35.38
CA LEU A 43 -0.22 -5.80 -35.00
C LEU A 43 0.96 -5.32 -35.86
N GLU A 44 1.50 -6.19 -36.72
CA GLU A 44 2.66 -5.95 -37.58
C GLU A 44 3.92 -5.50 -36.83
N VAL A 45 4.01 -5.85 -35.52
CA VAL A 45 5.17 -5.53 -34.68
C VAL A 45 5.50 -6.70 -33.75
N PRO A 46 6.78 -6.97 -33.48
CA PRO A 46 7.17 -7.94 -32.47
C PRO A 46 6.90 -7.39 -31.07
N LEU A 47 6.25 -8.20 -30.23
CA LEU A 47 5.93 -7.85 -28.84
C LEU A 47 6.95 -8.41 -27.85
N PHE A 48 7.62 -9.52 -28.23
CA PHE A 48 8.61 -10.19 -27.40
C PHE A 48 9.97 -10.31 -28.07
N LYS A 49 11.03 -10.15 -27.26
CA LYS A 49 12.40 -10.60 -27.57
C LYS A 49 12.58 -11.99 -26.97
N ARG A 50 12.96 -12.98 -27.81
CA ARG A 50 13.19 -14.36 -27.39
C ARG A 50 14.68 -14.58 -27.13
N THR A 51 15.02 -15.11 -25.98
CA THR A 51 16.39 -15.43 -25.58
C THR A 51 16.48 -16.87 -25.10
N THR A 52 17.68 -17.37 -24.90
CA THR A 52 17.91 -18.70 -24.29
C THR A 52 17.44 -18.79 -22.84
N GLN A 53 17.23 -17.65 -22.17
CA GLN A 53 16.77 -17.58 -20.78
C GLN A 53 15.26 -17.34 -20.65
N GLY A 54 14.55 -17.11 -21.76
CA GLY A 54 13.11 -16.83 -21.75
C GLY A 54 12.70 -15.74 -22.73
N VAL A 55 11.63 -15.01 -22.40
CA VAL A 55 11.12 -13.91 -23.22
C VAL A 55 10.99 -12.64 -22.43
N THR A 56 11.30 -11.50 -23.06
CA THR A 56 11.16 -10.15 -22.50
C THR A 56 10.36 -9.30 -23.48
N LEU A 57 9.65 -8.29 -22.96
CA LEU A 57 8.89 -7.37 -23.80
C LEU A 57 9.80 -6.48 -24.66
N THR A 58 9.35 -6.18 -25.87
CA THR A 58 9.87 -5.07 -26.68
C THR A 58 9.26 -3.75 -26.19
N ALA A 59 9.68 -2.60 -26.74
CA ALA A 59 9.03 -1.31 -26.46
C ALA A 59 7.54 -1.34 -26.86
N ALA A 60 7.21 -1.96 -28.01
CA ALA A 60 5.81 -2.15 -28.44
C ALA A 60 5.06 -3.10 -27.51
N GLY A 61 5.72 -4.18 -27.06
CA GLY A 61 5.17 -5.11 -26.07
C GLY A 61 4.88 -4.42 -24.74
N GLN A 62 5.77 -3.55 -24.25
CA GLN A 62 5.55 -2.82 -23.00
C GLN A 62 4.35 -1.85 -23.12
N SER A 63 4.27 -1.10 -24.19
CA SER A 63 3.14 -0.20 -24.46
C SER A 63 1.80 -0.95 -24.50
N LEU A 64 1.79 -2.12 -25.16
CA LEU A 64 0.60 -2.97 -25.22
C LEU A 64 0.26 -3.54 -23.84
N PHE A 65 1.27 -4.00 -23.07
CA PHE A 65 1.08 -4.54 -21.73
C PHE A 65 0.39 -3.55 -20.80
N ASP A 66 0.90 -2.31 -20.75
CA ASP A 66 0.35 -1.24 -19.91
C ASP A 66 -1.10 -0.92 -20.30
N SER A 67 -1.39 -0.86 -21.61
CA SER A 67 -2.72 -0.55 -22.13
C SER A 67 -3.71 -1.70 -21.89
N VAL A 68 -3.32 -2.94 -22.19
CA VAL A 68 -4.20 -4.11 -22.02
C VAL A 68 -4.47 -4.39 -20.55
N THR A 69 -3.50 -4.15 -19.67
CA THR A 69 -3.71 -4.25 -18.23
C THR A 69 -4.81 -3.30 -17.76
N LYS A 70 -4.75 -2.03 -18.16
CA LYS A 70 -5.80 -1.04 -17.82
C LYS A 70 -7.17 -1.43 -18.38
N ILE A 71 -7.23 -1.86 -19.64
CA ILE A 71 -8.48 -2.29 -20.27
C ILE A 71 -9.07 -3.52 -19.54
N ASN A 72 -8.22 -4.49 -19.16
CA ASN A 72 -8.67 -5.68 -18.44
C ASN A 72 -9.29 -5.35 -17.09
N VAL A 73 -8.68 -4.43 -16.35
CA VAL A 73 -9.21 -3.93 -15.07
C VAL A 73 -10.57 -3.26 -15.29
N THR A 74 -10.67 -2.37 -16.27
CA THR A 74 -11.92 -1.67 -16.59
C THR A 74 -13.03 -2.63 -17.05
N ALA A 75 -12.70 -3.61 -17.88
CA ALA A 75 -13.65 -4.62 -18.32
C ALA A 75 -14.17 -5.48 -17.18
N ASN A 76 -13.30 -5.91 -16.26
CA ASN A 76 -13.71 -6.66 -15.08
C ASN A 76 -14.59 -5.81 -14.15
N ALA A 77 -14.27 -4.54 -13.94
CA ALA A 77 -15.10 -3.63 -13.17
C ALA A 77 -16.50 -3.45 -13.78
N ALA A 78 -16.59 -3.35 -15.11
CA ALA A 78 -17.87 -3.25 -15.82
C ALA A 78 -18.72 -4.54 -15.68
N ILE A 79 -18.09 -5.72 -15.73
CA ILE A 79 -18.79 -7.00 -15.51
C ILE A 79 -19.32 -7.08 -14.07
N GLU A 80 -18.50 -6.74 -13.07
CA GLU A 80 -18.93 -6.72 -11.66
C GLU A 80 -20.07 -5.70 -11.45
N SER A 81 -19.98 -4.52 -12.05
CA SER A 81 -21.05 -3.52 -12.01
C SER A 81 -22.36 -4.04 -12.62
N ALA A 82 -22.27 -4.75 -13.75
CA ALA A 82 -23.46 -5.36 -14.38
C ALA A 82 -24.06 -6.49 -13.55
N ARG A 83 -23.22 -7.30 -12.89
CA ARG A 83 -23.68 -8.35 -11.96
C ARG A 83 -24.37 -7.75 -10.74
N SER A 84 -23.76 -6.72 -10.14
CA SER A 84 -24.32 -6.01 -8.99
C SER A 84 -25.65 -5.31 -9.33
N ALA A 85 -25.82 -4.80 -10.54
CA ALA A 85 -27.08 -4.21 -11.00
C ALA A 85 -28.21 -5.24 -11.19
N GLY A 86 -27.86 -6.52 -11.41
CA GLY A 86 -28.84 -7.63 -11.60
C GLY A 86 -29.22 -8.35 -10.30
N GLN A 87 -28.54 -8.12 -9.20
CA GLN A 87 -28.80 -8.71 -7.89
C GLN A 87 -28.77 -7.57 -6.87
N GLN A 88 -29.59 -7.64 -5.83
CA GLN A 88 -29.50 -6.75 -4.65
C GLN A 88 -28.23 -7.10 -3.83
N GLU A 89 -27.07 -7.20 -4.50
CA GLU A 89 -25.81 -7.46 -3.83
C GLU A 89 -25.17 -6.16 -3.35
N LYS A 90 -24.65 -6.22 -2.13
CA LYS A 90 -23.92 -5.11 -1.52
C LYS A 90 -22.71 -4.70 -2.39
N GLU A 91 -22.52 -3.42 -2.57
CA GLU A 91 -21.37 -2.88 -3.29
C GLU A 91 -20.05 -3.22 -2.55
N ILE A 92 -19.07 -3.76 -3.25
CA ILE A 92 -17.79 -4.14 -2.64
C ILE A 92 -16.84 -2.96 -2.67
N ILE A 93 -16.36 -2.54 -1.50
CA ILE A 93 -15.24 -1.61 -1.34
C ILE A 93 -13.96 -2.43 -1.13
N LYS A 94 -13.06 -2.35 -2.10
CA LYS A 94 -11.75 -3.03 -2.06
C LYS A 94 -10.73 -2.15 -1.36
N VAL A 95 -10.27 -2.58 -0.21
CA VAL A 95 -9.28 -1.86 0.60
C VAL A 95 -7.93 -2.55 0.52
N GLY A 96 -6.93 -1.85 0.01
CA GLY A 96 -5.56 -2.32 0.07
C GLY A 96 -5.04 -2.32 1.49
N ALA A 97 -4.46 -3.43 1.93
CA ALA A 97 -3.85 -3.56 3.24
C ALA A 97 -2.52 -4.31 3.19
N SER A 98 -1.60 -3.90 4.04
CA SER A 98 -0.30 -4.52 4.26
C SER A 98 0.05 -4.52 5.74
N ILE A 99 1.22 -5.01 6.10
CA ILE A 99 1.71 -4.96 7.48
C ILE A 99 1.89 -3.50 7.94
N MET A 100 2.43 -2.63 7.10
CA MET A 100 2.64 -1.21 7.40
C MET A 100 1.38 -0.36 7.22
N ARG A 101 0.35 -0.90 6.56
CA ARG A 101 -0.97 -0.27 6.35
C ARG A 101 -2.07 -1.23 6.78
N PRO A 102 -2.20 -1.47 8.09
CA PRO A 102 -3.23 -2.37 8.58
C PRO A 102 -4.62 -1.79 8.30
N GLY A 103 -5.50 -2.63 7.78
CA GLY A 103 -6.90 -2.25 7.53
C GLY A 103 -7.76 -2.14 8.79
N VAL A 104 -7.21 -2.44 9.98
CA VAL A 104 -7.94 -2.48 11.25
C VAL A 104 -8.70 -1.19 11.57
N PRO A 105 -8.12 0.03 11.45
CA PRO A 105 -8.86 1.24 11.76
C PRO A 105 -10.09 1.44 10.86
N LEU A 106 -10.03 1.03 9.60
CA LEU A 106 -11.18 1.08 8.70
C LEU A 106 -12.25 0.05 9.09
N VAL A 107 -11.84 -1.14 9.55
CA VAL A 107 -12.77 -2.15 10.07
C VAL A 107 -13.50 -1.64 11.31
N GLU A 108 -12.83 -0.88 12.18
CA GLU A 108 -13.45 -0.25 13.35
C GLU A 108 -14.47 0.83 12.96
N ILE A 109 -14.15 1.67 11.99
CA ILE A 109 -15.07 2.65 11.40
C ILE A 109 -16.27 1.92 10.80
N TRP A 110 -16.03 0.85 10.05
CA TRP A 110 -17.07 0.03 9.47
C TRP A 110 -18.02 -0.55 10.55
N ARG A 111 -17.46 -1.08 11.62
CA ARG A 111 -18.24 -1.59 12.76
C ARG A 111 -19.06 -0.50 13.43
N LYS A 112 -18.48 0.68 13.61
CA LYS A 112 -19.13 1.83 14.25
C LYS A 112 -20.32 2.35 13.43
N TYR A 113 -20.20 2.38 12.11
CA TYR A 113 -21.19 2.93 11.19
C TYR A 113 -21.85 1.86 10.32
N SER A 114 -22.00 0.65 10.84
CA SER A 114 -22.52 -0.51 10.12
C SER A 114 -23.90 -0.28 9.48
N ASP A 115 -24.77 0.49 10.15
CA ASP A 115 -26.12 0.76 9.66
C ASP A 115 -26.10 1.69 8.43
N ALA A 116 -25.23 2.70 8.43
CA ALA A 116 -25.04 3.59 7.28
C ALA A 116 -24.35 2.89 6.11
N LEU A 117 -23.57 1.85 6.37
CA LEU A 117 -22.80 1.08 5.40
C LEU A 117 -23.43 -0.26 5.01
N GLN A 118 -24.71 -0.46 5.31
CA GLN A 118 -25.40 -1.73 5.08
C GLN A 118 -25.42 -2.19 3.64
N ASP A 119 -25.35 -1.26 2.69
CA ASP A 119 -25.36 -1.53 1.23
C ASP A 119 -23.97 -1.87 0.69
N TYR A 120 -22.95 -1.87 1.54
CA TYR A 120 -21.58 -2.16 1.17
C TYR A 120 -21.04 -3.43 1.79
N LYS A 121 -20.01 -3.98 1.18
CA LYS A 121 -19.13 -5.03 1.70
C LYS A 121 -17.69 -4.56 1.66
N LEU A 122 -16.92 -4.81 2.73
CA LEU A 122 -15.48 -4.58 2.75
C LEU A 122 -14.76 -5.83 2.24
N GLN A 123 -13.90 -5.65 1.24
CA GLN A 123 -12.95 -6.67 0.78
C GLN A 123 -11.52 -6.17 1.01
N VAL A 124 -10.77 -6.86 1.86
CA VAL A 124 -9.35 -6.56 2.05
C VAL A 124 -8.55 -7.22 0.94
N VAL A 125 -7.73 -6.44 0.25
CA VAL A 125 -6.84 -6.87 -0.82
C VAL A 125 -5.40 -6.72 -0.33
N PRO A 126 -4.60 -7.79 -0.28
CA PRO A 126 -3.19 -7.69 0.09
C PRO A 126 -2.42 -6.81 -0.90
N ILE A 127 -1.61 -5.90 -0.38
CA ILE A 127 -0.70 -5.05 -1.17
C ILE A 127 0.71 -5.17 -0.61
N SER A 128 1.72 -4.97 -1.47
CA SER A 128 3.11 -4.91 -1.04
C SER A 128 3.44 -3.55 -0.45
N ASP A 129 4.20 -3.51 0.64
CA ASP A 129 4.75 -2.27 1.18
C ASP A 129 5.85 -1.69 0.27
N ASP A 130 6.49 -2.53 -0.55
CA ASP A 130 7.53 -2.12 -1.49
C ASP A 130 6.95 -1.44 -2.74
N ASP A 131 5.76 -1.87 -3.18
CA ASP A 131 5.06 -1.31 -4.35
C ASP A 131 4.42 0.06 -4.05
N ILE A 132 4.18 0.37 -2.77
CA ILE A 132 3.68 1.65 -2.30
C ILE A 132 4.87 2.57 -1.96
N THR A 133 5.92 2.49 -2.72
CA THR A 133 7.02 3.44 -2.60
C THR A 133 6.54 4.83 -3.02
N LEU A 134 6.98 5.83 -2.28
CA LEU A 134 6.66 7.24 -2.46
C LEU A 134 6.92 7.79 -3.88
N LYS A 135 7.56 7.02 -4.76
CA LYS A 135 7.93 7.41 -6.13
C LYS A 135 6.96 6.95 -7.23
N SER A 136 6.07 6.03 -6.92
CA SER A 136 5.00 5.64 -7.84
C SER A 136 3.78 5.32 -7.01
N PRO A 137 2.78 6.21 -6.97
CA PRO A 137 1.50 5.87 -6.40
C PRO A 137 1.08 4.59 -7.09
N SER A 138 0.84 3.53 -6.32
CA SER A 138 0.53 2.26 -6.93
C SER A 138 -0.57 2.48 -7.96
N ALA A 139 -0.34 2.10 -9.21
CA ALA A 139 -1.33 2.13 -10.28
C ALA A 139 -2.62 1.36 -9.92
N GLU A 140 -2.70 0.88 -8.70
CA GLU A 140 -3.73 0.02 -8.16
C GLU A 140 -4.88 0.80 -7.50
N ILE A 141 -4.61 1.98 -6.86
CA ILE A 141 -5.67 2.80 -6.25
C ILE A 141 -6.54 3.43 -7.35
N GLY A 142 -7.83 3.13 -7.30
CA GLY A 142 -8.81 3.52 -8.33
C GLY A 142 -8.92 2.53 -9.48
N THR A 143 -8.10 1.46 -9.51
CA THR A 143 -8.14 0.41 -10.53
C THR A 143 -8.35 -0.97 -9.94
N GLN A 144 -7.40 -1.53 -9.20
CA GLN A 144 -7.50 -2.84 -8.56
C GLN A 144 -8.08 -2.75 -7.14
N ILE A 145 -7.74 -1.68 -6.43
CA ILE A 145 -8.27 -1.35 -5.10
C ILE A 145 -8.98 0.01 -5.14
N ASP A 146 -9.96 0.21 -4.31
CA ASP A 146 -10.71 1.46 -4.23
C ASP A 146 -9.99 2.48 -3.35
N CYS A 147 -9.38 2.03 -2.26
CA CYS A 147 -8.70 2.89 -1.29
C CYS A 147 -7.67 2.13 -0.44
N VAL A 148 -6.87 2.91 0.28
CA VAL A 148 -5.94 2.45 1.33
C VAL A 148 -6.16 3.30 2.57
N ALA A 149 -6.11 2.72 3.75
CA ALA A 149 -6.10 3.46 5.01
C ALA A 149 -4.66 3.56 5.55
N GLY A 150 -4.25 4.76 5.93
CA GLY A 150 -2.88 4.96 6.42
C GLY A 150 -2.52 6.40 6.75
N PRO A 151 -1.28 6.66 7.21
CA PRO A 151 -0.75 8.00 7.36
C PRO A 151 -0.84 8.78 6.05
N SER A 152 -1.36 10.00 6.11
CA SER A 152 -1.67 10.81 4.93
C SER A 152 -0.90 12.13 4.87
N ASP A 153 0.17 12.25 5.65
CA ASP A 153 1.00 13.45 5.79
C ASP A 153 2.08 13.61 4.71
N SER A 154 2.23 12.65 3.80
CA SER A 154 3.13 12.75 2.67
C SER A 154 2.59 13.71 1.61
N LEU A 155 3.38 14.72 1.23
CA LEU A 155 3.05 15.67 0.16
C LEU A 155 2.74 14.96 -1.15
N GLN A 156 3.51 13.95 -1.50
CA GLN A 156 3.33 13.17 -2.72
C GLN A 156 1.98 12.42 -2.78
N TRP A 157 1.50 11.94 -1.62
CA TRP A 157 0.17 11.33 -1.54
C TRP A 157 -0.91 12.36 -1.77
N GLN A 158 -0.81 13.55 -1.17
CA GLN A 158 -1.77 14.64 -1.32
C GLN A 158 -1.81 15.20 -2.76
N GLU A 159 -0.67 15.22 -3.45
CA GLU A 159 -0.61 15.63 -4.85
C GLU A 159 -1.31 14.66 -5.80
N ASN A 160 -1.27 13.36 -5.54
CA ASN A 160 -1.74 12.33 -6.46
C ASN A 160 -3.10 11.73 -6.08
N TYR A 161 -3.51 11.84 -4.83
CA TYR A 161 -4.72 11.22 -4.29
C TYR A 161 -5.58 12.21 -3.51
N SER A 162 -6.84 11.86 -3.32
CA SER A 162 -7.73 12.48 -2.36
C SER A 162 -7.62 11.77 -1.02
N VAL A 163 -7.81 12.50 0.07
CA VAL A 163 -7.74 11.99 1.43
C VAL A 163 -9.00 12.38 2.19
N LEU A 164 -9.67 11.39 2.78
CA LEU A 164 -10.67 11.62 3.83
C LEU A 164 -9.97 11.40 5.17
N LEU A 165 -9.88 12.46 5.99
CA LEU A 165 -9.30 12.38 7.32
C LEU A 165 -10.18 11.49 8.22
N LEU A 166 -9.58 10.47 8.82
CA LEU A 166 -10.24 9.55 9.74
C LEU A 166 -9.88 9.82 11.20
N GLY A 167 -8.77 10.51 11.45
CA GLY A 167 -8.29 10.86 12.78
C GLY A 167 -6.81 11.21 12.77
N MET A 168 -6.23 11.22 13.97
CA MET A 168 -4.80 11.45 14.19
C MET A 168 -4.15 10.18 14.72
N ASP A 169 -2.96 9.89 14.25
CA ASP A 169 -2.15 8.74 14.65
C ASP A 169 -0.91 9.24 15.42
N LYS A 170 -0.79 8.82 16.68
CA LYS A 170 0.24 9.31 17.59
C LYS A 170 1.55 8.57 17.36
N PHE A 171 2.64 9.32 17.35
CA PHE A 171 3.97 8.73 17.33
C PHE A 171 4.31 8.09 18.68
N ARG A 172 5.01 6.95 18.62
CA ARG A 172 5.45 6.11 19.73
C ARG A 172 6.91 5.70 19.49
N LEU A 173 7.48 4.97 20.44
CA LEU A 173 8.76 4.31 20.25
C LEU A 173 8.59 2.79 20.31
N ALA A 174 9.14 2.10 19.32
CA ALA A 174 9.36 0.67 19.38
C ALA A 174 10.69 0.42 20.09
N VAL A 175 10.62 -0.27 21.20
CA VAL A 175 11.72 -0.56 22.12
C VAL A 175 12.04 -2.03 22.04
N PRO A 176 13.28 -2.45 21.74
CA PRO A 176 13.67 -3.86 21.81
C PRO A 176 13.33 -4.46 23.19
N ARG A 177 12.80 -5.68 23.23
CA ARG A 177 12.37 -6.30 24.50
C ARG A 177 13.52 -6.54 25.49
N THR A 178 14.76 -6.54 25.02
CA THR A 178 15.98 -6.67 25.84
C THR A 178 16.50 -5.32 26.35
N HIS A 179 15.91 -4.22 25.89
CA HIS A 179 16.37 -2.87 26.24
C HIS A 179 15.95 -2.48 27.66
N ARG A 180 16.76 -1.64 28.35
CA ARG A 180 16.47 -1.16 29.71
C ARG A 180 15.11 -0.45 29.89
N LEU A 181 14.58 0.10 28.81
CA LEU A 181 13.29 0.81 28.80
C LEU A 181 12.09 -0.09 28.50
N ALA A 182 12.29 -1.37 28.18
CA ALA A 182 11.22 -2.26 27.73
C ALA A 182 10.12 -2.51 28.76
N ASP A 183 10.45 -2.43 30.07
CA ASP A 183 9.49 -2.66 31.15
C ASP A 183 8.67 -1.41 31.50
N LYS A 184 8.99 -0.25 30.92
CA LYS A 184 8.22 0.97 31.13
C LYS A 184 6.88 0.92 30.42
N GLU A 185 5.87 1.51 31.03
CA GLU A 185 4.54 1.69 30.41
C GLU A 185 4.46 2.96 29.57
N ARG A 186 5.28 3.96 29.92
CA ARG A 186 5.39 5.27 29.25
C ARG A 186 6.82 5.78 29.37
N LEU A 187 7.30 6.48 28.35
CA LEU A 187 8.62 7.12 28.32
C LEU A 187 8.46 8.64 28.40
N THR A 188 9.42 9.27 29.06
CA THR A 188 9.61 10.72 29.10
C THR A 188 10.88 11.09 28.33
N PHE A 189 11.07 12.36 27.96
CA PHE A 189 12.33 12.82 27.37
C PHE A 189 13.54 12.54 28.28
N ALA A 190 13.38 12.62 29.59
CA ALA A 190 14.45 12.27 30.53
C ALA A 190 14.88 10.78 30.47
N ASP A 191 13.95 9.90 30.14
CA ASP A 191 14.26 8.48 29.95
C ASP A 191 15.08 8.24 28.66
N LEU A 192 14.93 9.14 27.70
CA LEU A 192 15.57 9.07 26.39
C LEU A 192 16.97 9.73 26.37
N ASP A 193 17.40 10.38 27.45
CA ASP A 193 18.74 10.97 27.56
C ASP A 193 19.82 9.87 27.35
N GLY A 194 20.67 10.05 26.34
CA GLY A 194 21.72 9.11 25.95
C GLY A 194 21.27 8.00 25.00
N GLU A 195 20.00 7.94 24.65
CA GLU A 195 19.47 6.93 23.73
C GLU A 195 19.64 7.36 22.26
N THR A 196 19.64 6.34 21.39
CA THR A 196 19.63 6.53 19.94
C THR A 196 18.26 6.12 19.39
N ILE A 197 17.64 7.03 18.62
CA ILE A 197 16.34 6.78 17.99
C ILE A 197 16.52 6.78 16.47
N VAL A 198 16.02 5.73 15.83
CA VAL A 198 16.01 5.55 14.37
C VAL A 198 14.70 6.12 13.83
N PHE A 199 14.84 7.04 12.87
CA PHE A 199 13.74 7.74 12.21
C PHE A 199 13.65 7.35 10.73
N PRO A 200 12.48 7.52 10.10
CA PRO A 200 12.38 7.51 8.64
C PRO A 200 13.23 8.64 8.02
N PRO A 201 13.47 8.61 6.70
CA PRO A 201 14.09 9.74 5.99
C PRO A 201 13.29 11.02 6.23
N ARG A 202 13.99 12.13 6.43
CA ARG A 202 13.38 13.43 6.81
C ARG A 202 12.48 14.02 5.71
N ASP A 203 12.79 13.71 4.45
CA ASP A 203 12.05 14.17 3.26
C ASP A 203 10.74 13.39 2.99
N GLN A 204 10.44 12.35 3.76
CA GLN A 204 9.21 11.57 3.55
C GLN A 204 7.95 12.29 3.97
N ALA A 205 8.00 13.04 5.08
CA ALA A 205 6.87 13.80 5.59
C ALA A 205 7.35 15.00 6.40
N SER A 206 6.68 16.13 6.27
CA SER A 206 7.05 17.37 6.97
C SER A 206 7.04 17.24 8.49
N ILE A 207 6.23 16.34 9.04
CA ILE A 207 6.18 16.08 10.48
C ILE A 207 7.46 15.42 10.99
N ILE A 208 8.08 14.53 10.20
CA ILE A 208 9.33 13.85 10.59
C ILE A 208 10.46 14.86 10.75
N GLU A 209 10.59 15.79 9.81
CA GLU A 209 11.57 16.87 9.91
C GLU A 209 11.34 17.74 11.15
N LYS A 210 10.07 18.10 11.42
CA LYS A 210 9.72 18.90 12.62
C LYS A 210 10.09 18.19 13.92
N ILE A 211 9.79 16.89 14.03
CA ILE A 211 10.14 16.09 15.20
C ILE A 211 11.67 16.03 15.38
N CYS A 212 12.40 15.76 14.31
CA CYS A 212 13.86 15.72 14.37
C CYS A 212 14.45 17.06 14.82
N GLN A 213 13.99 18.18 14.25
CA GLN A 213 14.45 19.52 14.62
C GLN A 213 14.13 19.87 16.07
N ASP A 214 12.94 19.50 16.56
CA ASP A 214 12.56 19.74 17.94
C ASP A 214 13.43 18.96 18.91
N ILE A 215 13.67 17.67 18.65
CA ILE A 215 14.56 16.83 19.47
C ILE A 215 16.00 17.37 19.45
N GLU A 216 16.53 17.69 18.27
CA GLU A 216 17.90 18.22 18.14
C GLU A 216 18.09 19.55 18.88
N ASN A 217 17.10 20.43 18.88
CA ASN A 217 17.18 21.75 19.52
C ASN A 217 16.95 21.68 21.03
N ASN A 218 15.99 20.88 21.48
CA ASN A 218 15.51 20.90 22.87
C ASN A 218 15.97 19.72 23.70
N HIS A 219 16.43 18.62 23.05
CA HIS A 219 16.86 17.37 23.71
C HIS A 219 18.18 16.85 23.15
N PRO A 220 19.28 17.65 23.20
CA PRO A 220 20.55 17.34 22.50
C PRO A 220 21.30 16.10 23.00
N LYS A 221 20.84 15.47 24.07
CA LYS A 221 21.37 14.20 24.55
C LYS A 221 20.79 12.99 23.83
N ILE A 222 19.72 13.17 23.04
CA ILE A 222 19.13 12.12 22.22
C ILE A 222 19.84 12.11 20.86
N THR A 223 20.32 10.93 20.45
CA THR A 223 20.94 10.78 19.12
C THR A 223 19.89 10.37 18.11
N ILE A 224 19.83 11.04 16.96
CA ILE A 224 18.95 10.70 15.84
C ILE A 224 19.74 10.02 14.72
N ILE A 225 19.25 8.89 14.24
CA ILE A 225 19.71 8.24 13.02
C ILE A 225 18.53 8.21 12.04
N ASN A 226 18.71 8.72 10.83
CA ASN A 226 17.71 8.60 9.78
C ASN A 226 18.06 7.44 8.85
N THR A 227 17.08 6.61 8.51
CA THR A 227 17.25 5.59 7.47
C THR A 227 17.41 6.25 6.10
N THR A 228 18.10 5.57 5.17
CA THR A 228 18.47 6.18 3.87
C THR A 228 17.46 5.96 2.76
N ARG A 229 16.52 5.01 2.92
CA ARG A 229 15.56 4.61 1.85
C ARG A 229 14.14 4.45 2.38
N PHE A 230 13.83 3.26 2.87
CA PHE A 230 12.49 2.89 3.31
C PHE A 230 12.45 2.76 4.83
N TYR A 231 11.26 2.96 5.36
CA TYR A 231 10.97 2.68 6.75
C TYR A 231 9.84 1.63 6.78
N ASN A 232 10.24 0.38 6.62
CA ASN A 232 9.37 -0.79 6.52
C ASN A 232 9.73 -1.84 7.58
N THR A 233 9.18 -3.03 7.47
CA THR A 233 9.44 -4.15 8.39
C THR A 233 10.91 -4.56 8.46
N ASP A 234 11.70 -4.35 7.38
CA ASP A 234 13.12 -4.71 7.38
C ASP A 234 13.93 -3.85 8.33
N VAL A 235 13.56 -2.57 8.48
CA VAL A 235 14.16 -1.68 9.49
C VAL A 235 13.88 -2.22 10.90
N PHE A 236 12.68 -2.68 11.18
CA PHE A 236 12.35 -3.28 12.48
C PHE A 236 13.14 -4.58 12.72
N ASN A 237 13.30 -5.42 11.70
CA ASN A 237 14.13 -6.63 11.78
C ASN A 237 15.60 -6.30 12.07
N GLU A 238 16.15 -5.29 11.39
CA GLU A 238 17.55 -4.87 11.55
C GLU A 238 17.85 -4.42 12.98
N TYR A 239 16.94 -3.63 13.57
CA TYR A 239 17.18 -3.06 14.90
C TYR A 239 16.58 -3.84 16.07
N ALA A 240 15.84 -4.91 15.83
CA ALA A 240 15.16 -5.68 16.88
C ALA A 240 16.10 -6.27 17.95
N ASN A 241 17.37 -6.54 17.59
CA ASN A 241 18.40 -7.05 18.47
C ASN A 241 19.49 -6.00 18.80
N SER A 242 19.23 -4.73 18.55
CA SER A 242 20.13 -3.62 18.87
C SER A 242 19.72 -2.92 20.17
N ASN A 243 20.49 -1.91 20.58
CA ASN A 243 20.10 -0.99 21.66
C ASN A 243 19.39 0.27 21.14
N ASN A 244 19.06 0.35 19.85
CA ASN A 244 18.42 1.53 19.29
C ASN A 244 16.90 1.43 19.41
N LEU A 245 16.26 2.56 19.66
CA LEU A 245 14.83 2.72 19.64
C LEU A 245 14.40 3.08 18.22
N LEU A 246 13.16 2.75 17.82
CA LEU A 246 12.63 3.13 16.51
C LEU A 246 11.42 4.01 16.69
N LEU A 247 11.31 5.07 15.88
CA LEU A 247 10.06 5.81 15.77
C LEU A 247 8.98 4.87 15.23
N THR A 248 7.86 4.77 15.91
CA THR A 248 6.70 3.97 15.50
C THR A 248 5.41 4.75 15.70
N ARG A 249 4.27 4.12 15.56
CA ARG A 249 2.95 4.74 15.63
C ARG A 249 1.97 3.83 16.37
N ASP A 250 0.86 4.37 16.83
CA ASP A 250 -0.21 3.56 17.46
C ASP A 250 -0.73 2.46 16.52
N ILE A 251 -0.91 2.78 15.23
CA ILE A 251 -1.37 1.79 14.24
C ILE A 251 -0.39 0.65 14.00
N TRP A 252 0.88 0.82 14.36
CA TRP A 252 1.93 -0.21 14.25
C TRP A 252 2.22 -0.89 15.58
N GLN A 253 1.33 -0.78 16.55
CA GLN A 253 1.40 -1.53 17.78
C GLN A 253 1.47 -3.03 17.46
N ASN A 254 2.46 -3.73 18.00
CA ASN A 254 2.72 -5.15 17.73
C ASN A 254 3.22 -5.48 16.30
N LEU A 255 3.77 -4.50 15.57
CA LEU A 255 4.34 -4.73 14.25
C LEU A 255 5.46 -5.78 14.27
N HIS A 256 6.30 -5.79 15.32
CA HIS A 256 7.43 -6.72 15.45
C HIS A 256 7.43 -7.45 16.79
N PRO A 257 7.57 -8.81 16.80
CA PRO A 257 7.42 -9.60 18.03
C PRO A 257 8.52 -9.36 19.08
N LEU A 258 9.73 -8.95 18.65
CA LEU A 258 10.86 -8.66 19.55
C LEU A 258 10.90 -7.20 20.01
N MET A 259 9.95 -6.37 19.60
CA MET A 259 9.86 -4.97 20.03
C MET A 259 8.54 -4.72 20.76
N LYS A 260 8.55 -3.77 21.67
CA LYS A 260 7.37 -3.30 22.40
C LYS A 260 7.13 -1.85 22.01
N THR A 261 5.94 -1.53 21.53
CA THR A 261 5.53 -0.15 21.29
C THR A 261 5.17 0.50 22.62
N ILE A 262 5.89 1.56 22.97
CA ILE A 262 5.71 2.28 24.24
C ILE A 262 5.32 3.74 23.93
N PRO A 263 4.24 4.26 24.54
CA PRO A 263 3.89 5.67 24.43
C PRO A 263 4.98 6.55 25.05
N VAL A 264 5.17 7.73 24.43
CA VAL A 264 6.11 8.74 24.92
C VAL A 264 5.30 9.97 25.35
N ASP A 265 5.80 10.69 26.34
CA ASP A 265 5.18 11.91 26.85
C ASP A 265 5.54 13.11 25.95
N TRP A 266 5.06 13.05 24.73
CA TRP A 266 5.13 14.07 23.68
C TRP A 266 3.83 14.16 22.90
N ASP A 267 3.62 15.27 22.20
CA ASP A 267 2.38 15.54 21.44
C ASP A 267 2.57 15.38 19.92
N TYR A 268 3.49 14.51 19.48
CA TYR A 268 3.71 14.28 18.06
C TYR A 268 2.66 13.32 17.51
N GLU A 269 1.95 13.79 16.51
CA GLU A 269 0.94 13.01 15.79
C GLU A 269 0.89 13.39 14.31
N SER A 270 0.34 12.55 13.48
CA SER A 270 0.12 12.83 12.07
C SER A 270 -1.28 12.44 11.62
N PRO A 271 -1.80 13.07 10.55
CA PRO A 271 -3.12 12.72 10.04
C PRO A 271 -3.13 11.29 9.53
N TYR A 272 -4.18 10.56 9.91
CA TYR A 272 -4.52 9.24 9.42
C TYR A 272 -5.79 9.33 8.58
N GLY A 273 -5.76 8.83 7.37
CA GLY A 273 -6.85 9.01 6.42
C GLY A 273 -7.10 7.82 5.51
N LEU A 274 -8.24 7.90 4.85
CA LEU A 274 -8.59 7.05 3.73
C LEU A 274 -8.09 7.73 2.45
N ILE A 275 -7.17 7.07 1.76
CA ILE A 275 -6.51 7.55 0.55
C ILE A 275 -7.15 6.87 -0.65
N TYR A 276 -7.63 7.65 -1.61
CA TYR A 276 -8.36 7.16 -2.79
C TYR A 276 -8.06 8.03 -4.01
N ALA A 277 -8.43 7.56 -5.20
CA ALA A 277 -8.16 8.28 -6.45
C ALA A 277 -8.76 9.69 -6.46
N LYS A 278 -8.10 10.66 -7.11
CA LYS A 278 -8.63 12.03 -7.29
C LYS A 278 -9.94 12.06 -8.07
N GLU A 279 -10.06 11.16 -9.04
CA GLU A 279 -11.29 10.92 -9.77
C GLU A 279 -11.86 9.56 -9.37
N PRO A 280 -12.53 9.47 -8.20
CA PRO A 280 -13.03 8.21 -7.70
C PRO A 280 -14.27 7.76 -8.47
N SER A 281 -14.50 6.45 -8.52
CA SER A 281 -15.73 5.86 -9.04
C SER A 281 -16.96 6.38 -8.27
N ASP A 282 -18.13 6.33 -8.88
CA ASP A 282 -19.37 6.78 -8.22
C ASP A 282 -19.69 5.99 -6.94
N LYS A 283 -19.35 4.70 -6.92
CA LYS A 283 -19.37 3.87 -5.71
C LYS A 283 -18.50 4.48 -4.60
N MET A 284 -17.26 4.83 -4.92
CA MET A 284 -16.32 5.38 -3.95
C MET A 284 -16.72 6.79 -3.48
N LYS A 285 -17.28 7.61 -4.37
CA LYS A 285 -17.84 8.93 -4.00
C LYS A 285 -18.94 8.80 -2.94
N ARG A 286 -19.91 7.88 -3.16
CA ARG A 286 -20.99 7.63 -2.21
C ARG A 286 -20.46 7.11 -0.88
N PHE A 287 -19.53 6.16 -0.92
CA PHE A 287 -18.90 5.59 0.27
C PHE A 287 -18.19 6.66 1.11
N VAL A 288 -17.35 7.49 0.48
CA VAL A 288 -16.65 8.61 1.14
C VAL A 288 -17.62 9.62 1.72
N SER A 289 -18.70 9.96 0.99
CA SER A 289 -19.73 10.88 1.46
C SER A 289 -20.41 10.38 2.73
N ILE A 290 -20.76 9.08 2.79
CA ILE A 290 -21.37 8.47 3.97
C ILE A 290 -20.40 8.57 5.16
N ILE A 291 -19.16 8.11 5.01
CA ILE A 291 -18.20 8.16 6.12
C ILE A 291 -17.92 9.60 6.56
N SER A 292 -17.79 10.53 5.62
CA SER A 292 -17.58 11.95 5.95
C SER A 292 -18.75 12.54 6.74
N HIS A 293 -19.98 12.15 6.42
CA HIS A 293 -21.19 12.57 7.17
C HIS A 293 -21.21 12.01 8.59
N GLU A 294 -20.81 10.76 8.75
CA GLU A 294 -20.80 10.08 10.05
C GLU A 294 -19.65 10.54 10.98
N LEU A 295 -18.58 11.10 10.41
CA LEU A 295 -17.44 11.62 11.19
C LEU A 295 -17.65 13.05 11.68
N ASN A 296 -18.56 13.84 11.08
CA ASN A 296 -18.90 15.21 11.45
C ASN A 296 -20.06 15.24 12.43
#